data_3b3a4b09592e561b1696e6d83b803fd6
#
_entry.id   3b3a4b09592e561b1696e6d83b803fd6
#
_cell.length_a   1.000
_cell.length_b   1.000
_cell.length_c   1.000
_cell.angle_alpha   90.00
_cell.angle_beta   90.00
_cell.angle_gamma   90.00
#
_symmetry.space_group_name_H-M   'P 1'
#
loop_
_entity.id
_entity.type
_entity.pdbx_description
1 polymer ?
#
loop_
_entity_poly.entity_id
_entity_poly.type
_entity_poly.pdbx_seq_one_letter_code
_entity_poly.pdbx_strand_id
1 'polypeptide(L)'
;DGRDLHVTPNGMRLIHILKEMQIVGLTSPGMTGEWEFKLRQMEHGQLQRAAFMKEIEDYTRDIVVRAKSLAAEIKNRAFPDLQATCPKCGAQGMRQTDDTYECRNPECNFKAKKYIAGRLLSETEAAELFSKRFVGPLEGFKSKFNKPFDAALELDDKFKVNFVLQ
;
A
#
# COMPACT_ATOMS: atom_id res chain seq x y z
N ASP A 1 10.86 -9.20 -22.36
CA ASP A 1 10.70 -10.57 -22.84
C ASP A 1 9.42 -11.15 -22.29
N GLY A 2 8.44 -11.37 -23.19
CA GLY A 2 7.04 -11.56 -22.84
C GLY A 2 6.67 -12.96 -22.30
N ARG A 3 7.56 -13.67 -21.64
CA ARG A 3 7.30 -15.00 -21.06
C ARG A 3 7.34 -15.05 -19.53
N ASP A 4 7.92 -14.05 -18.88
CA ASP A 4 8.04 -14.03 -17.43
C ASP A 4 6.98 -13.14 -16.79
N LEU A 5 6.25 -13.69 -15.81
CA LEU A 5 5.30 -12.94 -15.01
C LEU A 5 6.04 -12.19 -13.89
N HIS A 6 5.94 -10.88 -13.90
CA HIS A 6 6.50 -10.05 -12.85
C HIS A 6 5.38 -9.47 -11.98
N VAL A 7 5.54 -9.56 -10.67
CA VAL A 7 4.60 -8.97 -9.72
C VAL A 7 4.74 -7.45 -9.73
N THR A 8 3.64 -6.74 -9.92
CA THR A 8 3.61 -5.27 -9.81
C THR A 8 3.60 -4.83 -8.34
N PRO A 9 4.05 -3.61 -8.02
CA PRO A 9 3.93 -3.05 -6.67
C PRO A 9 2.49 -3.08 -6.14
N ASN A 10 1.51 -2.76 -6.98
CA ASN A 10 0.10 -2.83 -6.62
C ASN A 10 -0.37 -4.26 -6.35
N GLY A 11 0.12 -5.25 -7.12
CA GLY A 11 -0.14 -6.65 -6.87
C GLY A 11 0.41 -7.12 -5.52
N MET A 12 1.64 -6.73 -5.18
CA MET A 12 2.23 -7.02 -3.86
C MET A 12 1.43 -6.37 -2.73
N ARG A 13 1.04 -5.11 -2.88
CA ARG A 13 0.22 -4.40 -1.89
C ARG A 13 -1.15 -5.08 -1.71
N LEU A 14 -1.80 -5.51 -2.80
CA LEU A 14 -3.06 -6.24 -2.73
C LEU A 14 -2.91 -7.54 -1.94
N ILE A 15 -1.91 -8.35 -2.24
CA ILE A 15 -1.66 -9.62 -1.53
C ILE A 15 -1.37 -9.35 -0.04
N HIS A 16 -0.62 -8.30 0.29
CA HIS A 16 -0.36 -7.91 1.67
C HIS A 16 -1.65 -7.59 2.42
N ILE A 17 -2.52 -6.75 1.85
CA ILE A 17 -3.82 -6.40 2.43
C ILE A 17 -4.70 -7.65 2.61
N LEU A 18 -4.78 -8.54 1.62
CA LEU A 18 -5.56 -9.77 1.71
C LEU A 18 -5.06 -10.69 2.83
N LYS A 19 -3.74 -10.75 3.06
CA LYS A 19 -3.14 -11.49 4.18
C LYS A 19 -3.47 -10.85 5.53
N GLU A 20 -3.42 -9.52 5.64
CA GLU A 20 -3.83 -8.80 6.86
C GLU A 20 -5.31 -9.03 7.18
N MET A 21 -6.18 -9.07 6.18
CA MET A 21 -7.59 -9.42 6.33
C MET A 21 -7.83 -10.92 6.64
N GLN A 22 -6.77 -11.73 6.65
CA GLN A 22 -6.84 -13.19 6.84
C GLN A 22 -7.76 -13.89 5.82
N ILE A 23 -7.83 -13.39 4.60
CA ILE A 23 -8.62 -13.99 3.51
C ILE A 23 -7.74 -14.99 2.77
N VAL A 24 -7.53 -16.14 3.40
CA VAL A 24 -6.64 -17.19 2.89
C VAL A 24 -7.08 -17.70 1.51
N GLY A 25 -8.37 -17.78 1.26
CA GLY A 25 -8.91 -18.29 -0.02
C GLY A 25 -8.45 -17.47 -1.24
N LEU A 26 -8.32 -16.14 -1.13
CA LEU A 26 -7.86 -15.28 -2.23
C LEU A 26 -6.33 -15.25 -2.40
N THR A 27 -5.59 -15.82 -1.46
CA THR A 27 -4.12 -15.85 -1.48
C THR A 27 -3.54 -17.26 -1.65
N SER A 28 -4.40 -18.25 -1.80
CA SER A 28 -4.06 -19.67 -1.94
C SER A 28 -4.70 -20.26 -3.19
N PRO A 29 -4.01 -21.12 -3.94
CA PRO A 29 -4.59 -21.83 -5.09
C PRO A 29 -5.63 -22.87 -4.69
N GLY A 30 -5.71 -23.27 -3.42
CA GLY A 30 -6.61 -24.30 -2.93
C GLY A 30 -8.09 -24.00 -3.18
N MET A 31 -8.51 -22.75 -2.95
CA MET A 31 -9.90 -22.34 -3.21
C MET A 31 -10.27 -22.42 -4.68
N THR A 32 -9.37 -22.05 -5.58
CA THR A 32 -9.59 -22.17 -7.03
C THR A 32 -9.81 -23.62 -7.42
N GLY A 33 -8.99 -24.54 -6.93
CA GLY A 33 -9.13 -25.96 -7.16
C GLY A 33 -10.43 -26.54 -6.61
N GLU A 34 -10.85 -26.11 -5.41
CA GLU A 34 -12.12 -26.52 -4.80
C GLU A 34 -13.33 -26.04 -5.62
N TRP A 35 -13.31 -24.80 -6.09
CA TRP A 35 -14.39 -24.27 -6.92
C TRP A 35 -14.44 -24.92 -8.29
N GLU A 36 -13.33 -25.21 -8.93
CA GLU A 36 -13.28 -25.99 -10.17
C GLU A 36 -13.87 -27.39 -9.98
N PHE A 37 -13.55 -28.04 -8.87
CA PHE A 37 -14.15 -29.35 -8.53
C PHE A 37 -15.67 -29.25 -8.37
N LYS A 38 -16.18 -28.25 -7.64
CA LYS A 38 -17.61 -28.00 -7.46
C LYS A 38 -18.30 -27.68 -8.78
N LEU A 39 -17.67 -26.91 -9.67
CA LEU A 39 -18.22 -26.66 -11.01
C LEU A 39 -18.37 -27.94 -11.83
N ARG A 40 -17.39 -28.84 -11.78
CA ARG A 40 -17.49 -30.16 -12.41
C ARG A 40 -18.62 -31.02 -11.80
N GLN A 41 -18.79 -30.97 -10.48
CA GLN A 41 -19.91 -31.64 -9.82
C GLN A 41 -21.27 -31.11 -10.30
N MET A 42 -21.37 -29.79 -10.51
CA MET A 42 -22.57 -29.17 -11.07
C MET A 42 -22.83 -29.63 -12.51
N GLU A 43 -21.79 -29.71 -13.34
CA GLU A 43 -21.87 -30.20 -14.72
C GLU A 43 -22.42 -31.66 -14.79
N HIS A 44 -22.05 -32.48 -13.81
CA HIS A 44 -22.53 -33.86 -13.67
C HIS A 44 -23.82 -34.00 -12.86
N GLY A 45 -24.48 -32.91 -12.50
CA GLY A 45 -25.73 -32.93 -11.73
C GLY A 45 -25.59 -33.36 -10.26
N GLN A 46 -24.38 -33.46 -9.74
CA GLN A 46 -24.09 -33.90 -8.38
C GLN A 46 -24.16 -32.75 -7.35
N LEU A 47 -24.11 -31.51 -7.81
CA LEU A 47 -24.23 -30.30 -6.98
C LEU A 47 -25.26 -29.35 -7.59
N GLN A 48 -26.17 -28.84 -6.76
CA GLN A 48 -27.16 -27.86 -7.18
C GLN A 48 -26.52 -26.44 -7.31
N ARG A 49 -26.80 -25.77 -8.44
CA ARG A 49 -26.32 -24.40 -8.68
C ARG A 49 -26.68 -23.44 -7.54
N ALA A 50 -27.89 -23.55 -6.99
CA ALA A 50 -28.34 -22.68 -5.91
C ALA A 50 -27.47 -22.83 -4.64
N ALA A 51 -27.08 -24.07 -4.30
CA ALA A 51 -26.18 -24.29 -3.16
C ALA A 51 -24.80 -23.69 -3.37
N PHE A 52 -24.21 -23.86 -4.55
CA PHE A 52 -22.93 -23.27 -4.92
C PHE A 52 -22.98 -21.74 -4.92
N MET A 53 -24.01 -21.14 -5.51
CA MET A 53 -24.16 -19.66 -5.51
C MET A 53 -24.33 -19.11 -4.11
N LYS A 54 -25.06 -19.79 -3.23
CA LYS A 54 -25.19 -19.38 -1.84
C LYS A 54 -23.84 -19.37 -1.12
N GLU A 55 -23.02 -20.37 -1.34
CA GLU A 55 -21.67 -20.43 -0.77
C GLU A 55 -20.79 -19.27 -1.24
N ILE A 56 -20.85 -18.92 -2.54
CA ILE A 56 -20.13 -17.74 -3.09
C ILE A 56 -20.64 -16.44 -2.46
N GLU A 57 -21.96 -16.29 -2.30
CA GLU A 57 -22.55 -15.11 -1.66
C GLU A 57 -22.11 -14.96 -0.20
N ASP A 58 -22.13 -16.05 0.56
CA ASP A 58 -21.72 -16.07 1.96
C ASP A 58 -20.21 -15.76 2.09
N TYR A 59 -19.37 -16.34 1.24
CA TYR A 59 -17.95 -16.03 1.18
C TYR A 59 -17.67 -14.57 0.80
N THR A 60 -18.38 -14.04 -0.20
CA THR A 60 -18.26 -12.63 -0.60
C THR A 60 -18.66 -11.70 0.54
N ARG A 61 -19.72 -12.03 1.27
CA ARG A 61 -20.20 -11.26 2.44
C ARG A 61 -19.14 -11.24 3.55
N ASP A 62 -18.51 -12.38 3.83
CA ASP A 62 -17.41 -12.47 4.80
C ASP A 62 -16.23 -11.60 4.40
N ILE A 63 -15.80 -11.62 3.14
CA ILE A 63 -14.74 -10.73 2.62
C ILE A 63 -15.09 -9.27 2.85
N VAL A 64 -16.31 -8.85 2.53
CA VAL A 64 -16.75 -7.46 2.69
C VAL A 64 -16.75 -7.03 4.17
N VAL A 65 -17.17 -7.91 5.07
CA VAL A 65 -17.15 -7.64 6.52
C VAL A 65 -15.71 -7.46 7.00
N ARG A 66 -14.80 -8.38 6.65
CA ARG A 66 -13.38 -8.29 7.02
C ARG A 66 -12.71 -7.05 6.44
N ALA A 67 -13.01 -6.70 5.18
CA ALA A 67 -12.47 -5.50 4.55
C ALA A 67 -12.93 -4.22 5.26
N LYS A 68 -14.19 -4.14 5.65
CA LYS A 68 -14.73 -3.01 6.42
C LYS A 68 -14.10 -2.91 7.82
N SER A 69 -13.91 -4.04 8.50
CA SER A 69 -13.26 -4.09 9.81
C SER A 69 -11.82 -3.59 9.72
N LEU A 70 -11.03 -4.12 8.78
CA LEU A 70 -9.66 -3.67 8.57
C LEU A 70 -9.59 -2.18 8.19
N ALA A 71 -10.49 -1.70 7.33
CA ALA A 71 -10.55 -0.29 6.97
C ALA A 71 -10.83 0.61 8.19
N ALA A 72 -11.68 0.17 9.12
CA ALA A 72 -11.95 0.88 10.37
C ALA A 72 -10.73 0.85 11.31
N GLU A 73 -10.05 -0.30 11.42
CA GLU A 73 -8.82 -0.43 12.21
C GLU A 73 -7.71 0.47 11.68
N ILE A 74 -7.47 0.47 10.36
CA ILE A 74 -6.48 1.33 9.70
C ILE A 74 -6.82 2.81 9.96
N LYS A 75 -8.08 3.20 9.82
CA LYS A 75 -8.52 4.58 10.07
C LYS A 75 -8.28 5.02 11.52
N ASN A 76 -8.37 4.08 12.47
CA ASN A 76 -8.18 4.33 13.90
C ASN A 76 -6.74 4.04 14.37
N ARG A 77 -5.86 3.53 13.50
CA ARG A 77 -4.47 3.24 13.85
C ARG A 77 -3.74 4.53 14.15
N ALA A 78 -3.34 4.71 15.39
CA ALA A 78 -2.47 5.79 15.81
C ALA A 78 -1.03 5.44 15.41
N PHE A 79 -0.52 6.08 14.37
CA PHE A 79 0.92 6.02 14.08
C PHE A 79 1.67 6.90 15.08
N PRO A 80 2.83 6.44 15.59
CA PRO A 80 3.68 7.32 16.37
C PRO A 80 4.10 8.51 15.51
N ASP A 81 4.29 9.67 16.15
CA ASP A 81 4.76 10.82 15.40
C ASP A 81 6.17 10.62 14.90
N LEU A 82 6.41 11.04 13.68
CA LEU A 82 7.75 11.14 13.14
C LEU A 82 8.51 12.25 13.90
N GLN A 83 9.65 11.90 14.48
CA GLN A 83 10.53 12.84 15.17
C GLN A 83 11.33 13.65 14.13
N ALA A 84 10.66 14.59 13.49
CA ALA A 84 11.25 15.47 12.49
C ALA A 84 10.67 16.87 12.60
N THR A 85 11.47 17.86 12.19
CA THR A 85 11.02 19.25 12.11
C THR A 85 10.34 19.51 10.78
N CYS A 86 9.21 20.19 10.81
CA CYS A 86 8.51 20.57 9.58
C CYS A 86 9.40 21.53 8.75
N PRO A 87 9.70 21.20 7.48
CA PRO A 87 10.59 22.03 6.65
C PRO A 87 9.96 23.37 6.29
N LYS A 88 8.64 23.52 6.45
CA LYS A 88 7.89 24.72 6.07
C LYS A 88 7.73 25.72 7.20
N CYS A 89 7.40 25.27 8.40
CA CYS A 89 7.09 26.17 9.53
C CYS A 89 7.97 25.93 10.77
N GLY A 90 8.87 24.95 10.75
CA GLY A 90 9.77 24.67 11.89
C GLY A 90 9.10 23.93 13.08
N ALA A 91 7.83 23.59 13.01
CA ALA A 91 7.16 22.87 14.09
C ALA A 91 7.79 21.49 14.32
N GLN A 92 7.94 21.10 15.58
CA GLN A 92 8.49 19.81 15.97
C GLN A 92 7.43 18.71 15.92
N GLY A 93 7.84 17.53 15.44
CA GLY A 93 6.97 16.38 15.28
C GLY A 93 6.05 16.48 14.08
N MET A 94 5.97 15.38 13.35
CA MET A 94 5.10 15.25 12.17
C MET A 94 4.09 14.14 12.42
N ARG A 95 2.80 14.41 12.17
CA ARG A 95 1.78 13.37 12.20
C ARG A 95 2.04 12.38 11.06
N GLN A 96 1.89 11.11 11.35
CA GLN A 96 1.91 10.06 10.35
C GLN A 96 0.50 9.55 10.08
N THR A 97 0.20 9.31 8.81
CA THR A 97 -0.94 8.54 8.34
C THR A 97 -0.44 7.33 7.54
N ASP A 98 -1.34 6.52 7.00
CA ASP A 98 -0.95 5.39 6.13
C ASP A 98 -0.12 5.84 4.91
N ASP A 99 -0.48 6.97 4.31
CA ASP A 99 0.06 7.42 3.03
C ASP A 99 0.94 8.67 3.12
N THR A 100 0.89 9.40 4.24
CA THR A 100 1.51 10.73 4.32
C THR A 100 2.17 11.04 5.66
N TYR A 101 3.13 11.95 5.61
CA TYR A 101 3.64 12.73 6.72
C TYR A 101 3.01 14.12 6.66
N GLU A 102 2.45 14.63 7.75
CA GLU A 102 1.71 15.89 7.83
C GLU A 102 2.21 16.75 8.98
N CYS A 103 2.30 18.06 8.76
CA CYS A 103 2.65 18.98 9.84
C CYS A 103 1.57 18.98 10.93
N ARG A 104 1.97 19.01 12.20
CA ARG A 104 1.05 19.13 13.34
C ARG A 104 0.48 20.53 13.54
N ASN A 105 1.16 21.54 13.04
CA ASN A 105 0.64 22.90 13.12
C ASN A 105 -0.58 23.05 12.21
N PRO A 106 -1.79 23.36 12.76
CA PRO A 106 -3.02 23.45 11.98
C PRO A 106 -2.99 24.57 10.92
N GLU A 107 -2.16 25.60 11.13
CA GLU A 107 -1.97 26.70 10.17
C GLU A 107 -0.97 26.33 9.04
N CYS A 108 -0.27 25.21 9.18
CA CYS A 108 0.68 24.73 8.20
C CYS A 108 0.10 23.59 7.39
N ASN A 109 0.04 23.76 6.09
CA ASN A 109 -0.47 22.76 5.15
C ASN A 109 0.62 21.86 4.55
N PHE A 110 1.80 21.74 5.19
CA PHE A 110 2.85 20.85 4.69
C PHE A 110 2.41 19.40 4.81
N LYS A 111 2.54 18.69 3.68
CA LYS A 111 2.20 17.28 3.55
C LYS A 111 3.11 16.61 2.53
N ALA A 112 3.71 15.50 2.89
CA ALA A 112 4.55 14.69 2.02
C ALA A 112 4.03 13.25 1.95
N LYS A 113 4.10 12.65 0.76
CA LYS A 113 3.72 11.24 0.57
C LYS A 113 4.79 10.31 1.10
N LYS A 114 4.36 9.20 1.72
CA LYS A 114 5.25 8.11 2.12
C LYS A 114 5.72 7.28 0.93
N TYR A 115 4.86 7.11 -0.08
CA TYR A 115 5.17 6.36 -1.29
C TYR A 115 5.55 7.31 -2.43
N ILE A 116 6.78 7.19 -2.90
CA ILE A 116 7.35 8.00 -3.98
C ILE A 116 7.86 7.06 -5.07
N ALA A 117 7.33 7.16 -6.27
CA ALA A 117 7.70 6.32 -7.43
C ALA A 117 7.77 4.81 -7.08
N GLY A 118 6.75 4.29 -6.39
CA GLY A 118 6.64 2.88 -6.03
C GLY A 118 7.48 2.43 -4.82
N ARG A 119 8.25 3.33 -4.20
CA ARG A 119 9.09 3.08 -3.03
C ARG A 119 8.50 3.73 -1.78
N LEU A 120 8.51 3.01 -0.66
CA LEU A 120 8.18 3.57 0.64
C LEU A 120 9.40 4.33 1.17
N LEU A 121 9.20 5.58 1.55
CA LEU A 121 10.19 6.39 2.28
C LEU A 121 10.16 5.98 3.75
N SER A 122 11.27 5.49 4.28
CA SER A 122 11.39 5.12 5.70
C SER A 122 11.30 6.36 6.61
N GLU A 123 11.04 6.16 7.89
CA GLU A 123 10.97 7.26 8.86
C GLU A 123 12.30 8.01 8.97
N THR A 124 13.43 7.29 8.92
CA THR A 124 14.77 7.89 8.97
C THR A 124 15.06 8.75 7.74
N GLU A 125 14.72 8.24 6.54
CA GLU A 125 14.87 8.98 5.28
C GLU A 125 13.95 10.21 5.22
N ALA A 126 12.72 10.06 5.70
CA ALA A 126 11.77 11.17 5.77
C ALA A 126 12.26 12.26 6.76
N ALA A 127 12.74 11.86 7.93
CA ALA A 127 13.30 12.79 8.91
C ALA A 127 14.53 13.54 8.35
N GLU A 128 15.38 12.83 7.61
CA GLU A 128 16.53 13.43 6.95
C GLU A 128 16.11 14.41 5.85
N LEU A 129 15.20 14.00 4.96
CA LEU A 129 14.66 14.86 3.91
C LEU A 129 14.02 16.14 4.47
N PHE A 130 13.26 16.03 5.57
CA PHE A 130 12.60 17.20 6.15
C PHE A 130 13.56 18.13 6.89
N SER A 131 14.60 17.58 7.53
CA SER A 131 15.59 18.39 8.27
C SER A 131 16.63 19.02 7.38
N LYS A 132 17.13 18.28 6.38
CA LYS A 132 18.23 18.73 5.49
C LYS A 132 17.73 19.21 4.12
N ARG A 133 16.43 19.06 3.83
CA ARG A 133 15.81 19.29 2.51
C ARG A 133 16.37 18.41 1.40
N PHE A 134 17.15 17.39 1.76
CA PHE A 134 17.80 16.45 0.84
C PHE A 134 18.00 15.11 1.53
N VAL A 135 17.87 14.03 0.79
CA VAL A 135 18.21 12.67 1.24
C VAL A 135 18.64 11.81 0.05
N GLY A 136 19.63 10.99 0.24
CA GLY A 136 20.07 10.01 -0.75
C GLY A 136 21.58 10.00 -0.97
N PRO A 137 22.05 9.13 -1.92
CA PRO A 137 21.24 8.39 -2.92
C PRO A 137 20.36 7.30 -2.31
N LEU A 138 19.18 7.10 -2.88
CA LEU A 138 18.21 6.08 -2.50
C LEU A 138 17.94 5.15 -3.67
N GLU A 139 17.88 3.85 -3.40
CA GLU A 139 17.65 2.82 -4.40
C GLU A 139 16.19 2.38 -4.45
N GLY A 140 15.77 1.76 -5.57
CA GLY A 140 14.52 1.03 -5.66
C GLY A 140 13.31 1.85 -6.07
N PHE A 141 13.48 3.03 -6.64
CA PHE A 141 12.40 3.75 -7.32
C PHE A 141 12.01 3.07 -8.64
N LYS A 142 10.79 3.31 -9.09
CA LYS A 142 10.28 2.77 -10.35
C LYS A 142 9.75 3.91 -11.22
N SER A 143 10.25 3.95 -12.46
CA SER A 143 9.77 4.90 -13.46
C SER A 143 8.34 4.60 -13.91
N LYS A 144 7.73 5.48 -14.70
CA LYS A 144 6.41 5.27 -15.32
C LYS A 144 6.34 3.99 -16.17
N PHE A 145 7.49 3.54 -16.66
CA PHE A 145 7.63 2.30 -17.44
C PHE A 145 8.03 1.10 -16.58
N ASN A 146 7.88 1.20 -15.26
CA ASN A 146 8.25 0.16 -14.27
C ASN A 146 9.74 -0.23 -14.30
N LYS A 147 10.60 0.62 -14.85
CA LYS A 147 12.06 0.41 -14.82
C LYS A 147 12.61 0.90 -13.48
N PRO A 148 13.48 0.12 -12.81
CA PRO A 148 14.12 0.57 -11.58
C PRO A 148 15.10 1.71 -11.89
N PHE A 149 15.22 2.64 -10.95
CA PHE A 149 16.22 3.71 -10.97
C PHE A 149 16.55 4.15 -9.56
N ASP A 150 17.71 4.74 -9.39
CA ASP A 150 18.20 5.30 -8.14
C ASP A 150 18.28 6.82 -8.26
N ALA A 151 17.96 7.51 -7.19
CA ALA A 151 17.99 8.96 -7.17
C ALA A 151 18.09 9.48 -5.74
N ALA A 152 18.55 10.69 -5.57
CA ALA A 152 18.32 11.43 -4.33
C ALA A 152 16.97 12.18 -4.40
N LEU A 153 16.45 12.55 -3.24
CA LEU A 153 15.27 13.38 -3.12
C LEU A 153 15.64 14.73 -2.51
N GLU A 154 15.04 15.79 -3.04
CA GLU A 154 15.16 17.13 -2.49
C GLU A 154 13.79 17.80 -2.34
N LEU A 155 13.70 18.73 -1.39
CA LEU A 155 12.56 19.63 -1.25
C LEU A 155 12.88 20.97 -1.93
N ASP A 156 12.08 21.32 -2.93
CA ASP A 156 12.16 22.63 -3.58
C ASP A 156 11.66 23.78 -2.68
N ASP A 157 11.72 25.01 -3.17
CA ASP A 157 11.27 26.21 -2.44
C ASP A 157 9.76 26.21 -2.15
N LYS A 158 9.00 25.39 -2.87
CA LYS A 158 7.57 25.17 -2.64
C LYS A 158 7.29 23.94 -1.77
N PHE A 159 8.33 23.37 -1.18
CA PHE A 159 8.30 22.15 -0.34
C PHE A 159 7.75 20.93 -1.07
N LYS A 160 7.91 20.82 -2.38
CA LYS A 160 7.62 19.64 -3.16
C LYS A 160 8.84 18.75 -3.25
N VAL A 161 8.60 17.44 -3.18
CA VAL A 161 9.66 16.44 -3.33
C VAL A 161 9.97 16.26 -4.82
N ASN A 162 11.23 16.45 -5.18
CA ASN A 162 11.77 16.27 -6.52
C ASN A 162 12.89 15.23 -6.54
N PHE A 163 13.12 14.60 -7.69
CA PHE A 163 14.23 13.68 -7.89
C PHE A 163 15.47 14.45 -8.34
N VAL A 164 16.60 14.11 -7.73
CA VAL A 164 17.93 14.50 -8.19
C VAL A 164 18.58 13.26 -8.76
N LEU A 165 18.65 13.19 -10.08
CA LEU A 165 19.33 12.10 -10.81
C LEU A 165 20.83 12.36 -10.79
N GLN A 166 21.62 11.34 -10.51
CA GLN A 166 23.08 11.38 -10.62
C GLN A 166 23.53 10.96 -12.02
#